data_67be81ef9af40c7e5e2a9ef16e37baa3
#
_entry.id   67be81ef9af40c7e5e2a9ef16e37baa3
#
_cell.length_a   1.000
_cell.length_b   1.000
_cell.length_c   1.000
_cell.angle_alpha   90.00
_cell.angle_beta   90.00
_cell.angle_gamma   90.00
#
_symmetry.space_group_name_H-M   'P 1'
#
loop_
_entity.id
_entity.type
_entity.pdbx_description
1 polymer ?
#
loop_
_entity_poly.entity_id
_entity_poly.type
_entity_poly.pdbx_seq_one_letter_code
_entity_poly.pdbx_strand_id
1 'polypeptide(L)'
;MGGFFGAVSDRDVALDVFFGTDYHSHLGTRRGGMVLFDKKEGFQRQIHNIENTPFRTKFERDLADFRGHAGLGCISDSDPQPLLVRSHLGLYAIVTVGIINNTDELVKTYLSDKGQQFLTLSSGRVNVTELTAALINQENDLVSGILHAQEVIDGSMTILILTEEGELIAARDSMGRLPVLIGQREDGYCVSFESFAYHKLDYQDAYELGPREIVRLNAKGFQTLSPAGKQMKICAFLWTYYGYPNSNYEGVNVELMRYRNGAIMARDEAERGGVPEVDFVAGVPDSGVPHAMGYANHSGKPLARPFVKYTPTWPRSFMPEDQQVRSRVARMKQI
;
A
#
# COMPACT_ATOMS: atom_id res chain seq x y z
N MET A 1 -2.87 7.38 -2.61
CA MET A 1 -2.25 6.07 -2.52
C MET A 1 -2.72 5.35 -1.27
N GLY A 2 -2.21 4.19 -0.96
CA GLY A 2 -2.55 3.44 0.22
C GLY A 2 -1.56 2.31 0.45
N GLY A 3 -1.74 1.57 1.53
CA GLY A 3 -0.96 0.40 1.86
C GLY A 3 -1.85 -0.63 2.56
N PHE A 4 -1.40 -1.85 2.62
CA PHE A 4 -2.15 -2.95 3.20
C PHE A 4 -1.24 -3.88 4.00
N PHE A 5 -1.87 -4.57 4.93
CA PHE A 5 -1.27 -5.67 5.67
C PHE A 5 -2.31 -6.76 5.91
N GLY A 6 -1.92 -8.01 5.77
CA GLY A 6 -2.76 -9.15 6.12
C GLY A 6 -1.95 -10.21 6.83
N ALA A 7 -2.57 -10.97 7.73
CA ALA A 7 -1.91 -12.06 8.44
C ALA A 7 -2.85 -13.25 8.62
N VAL A 8 -2.27 -14.45 8.58
CA VAL A 8 -2.91 -15.72 8.93
C VAL A 8 -1.96 -16.52 9.83
N SER A 9 -2.47 -17.07 10.93
CA SER A 9 -1.62 -17.74 11.91
C SER A 9 -2.42 -18.79 12.71
N ASP A 10 -1.72 -19.71 13.34
CA ASP A 10 -2.29 -20.64 14.33
C ASP A 10 -2.64 -19.93 15.65
N ARG A 11 -2.21 -18.68 15.85
CA ARG A 11 -2.57 -17.81 16.98
C ARG A 11 -3.38 -16.60 16.53
N ASP A 12 -3.89 -15.84 17.50
CA ASP A 12 -4.58 -14.57 17.25
C ASP A 12 -3.66 -13.55 16.54
N VAL A 13 -4.16 -12.94 15.44
CA VAL A 13 -3.42 -11.99 14.60
C VAL A 13 -3.87 -10.54 14.75
N ALA A 14 -4.73 -10.22 15.73
CA ALA A 14 -5.27 -8.87 15.88
C ALA A 14 -4.17 -7.81 16.03
N LEU A 15 -3.15 -8.08 16.84
CA LEU A 15 -2.00 -7.18 17.01
C LEU A 15 -1.12 -7.10 15.76
N ASP A 16 -0.91 -8.23 15.06
CA ASP A 16 -0.13 -8.25 13.84
C ASP A 16 -0.79 -7.39 12.75
N VAL A 17 -2.11 -7.52 12.55
CA VAL A 17 -2.87 -6.71 11.59
C VAL A 17 -2.92 -5.24 12.00
N PHE A 18 -3.09 -4.95 13.30
CA PHE A 18 -3.09 -3.58 13.82
C PHE A 18 -1.77 -2.86 13.56
N PHE A 19 -0.65 -3.41 14.03
CA PHE A 19 0.66 -2.79 13.86
C PHE A 19 1.13 -2.83 12.42
N GLY A 20 0.91 -3.94 11.72
CA GLY A 20 1.24 -4.06 10.30
C GLY A 20 0.54 -3.00 9.44
N THR A 21 -0.74 -2.71 9.74
CA THR A 21 -1.48 -1.65 9.07
C THR A 21 -0.98 -0.25 9.49
N ASP A 22 -0.76 -0.02 10.78
CA ASP A 22 -0.23 1.25 11.29
C ASP A 22 1.11 1.63 10.66
N TYR A 23 1.98 0.66 10.42
CA TYR A 23 3.26 0.88 9.76
C TYR A 23 3.15 1.35 8.31
N HIS A 24 1.98 1.25 7.68
CA HIS A 24 1.68 1.81 6.37
C HIS A 24 1.07 3.24 6.41
N SER A 25 0.98 3.85 7.59
CA SER A 25 0.34 5.18 7.77
C SER A 25 1.01 6.32 7.00
N HIS A 26 2.26 6.16 6.56
CA HIS A 26 2.93 7.13 5.69
C HIS A 26 2.46 7.09 4.24
N LEU A 27 1.74 6.04 3.80
CA LEU A 27 1.24 5.86 2.43
C LEU A 27 -0.13 6.48 2.19
N GLY A 28 -0.88 6.79 3.25
CA GLY A 28 -2.21 7.40 3.13
C GLY A 28 -2.62 8.11 4.42
N THR A 29 -3.57 9.05 4.31
CA THR A 29 -3.92 9.96 5.41
C THR A 29 -5.42 10.13 5.66
N ARG A 30 -6.29 9.46 4.91
CA ARG A 30 -7.74 9.74 4.97
C ARG A 30 -8.53 8.66 5.68
N ARG A 31 -8.31 7.41 5.31
CA ARG A 31 -9.08 6.27 5.81
C ARG A 31 -8.15 5.17 6.29
N GLY A 32 -8.53 4.57 7.39
CA GLY A 32 -7.93 3.33 7.86
C GLY A 32 -9.03 2.32 8.13
N GLY A 33 -8.76 1.05 7.87
CA GLY A 33 -9.71 -0.01 8.12
C GLY A 33 -9.03 -1.32 8.49
N MET A 34 -9.71 -2.11 9.31
CA MET A 34 -9.31 -3.46 9.70
C MET A 34 -10.51 -4.40 9.64
N VAL A 35 -10.23 -5.64 9.29
CA VAL A 35 -11.17 -6.75 9.40
C VAL A 35 -10.43 -7.99 9.88
N LEU A 36 -11.00 -8.67 10.86
CA LEU A 36 -10.54 -9.98 11.31
C LEU A 36 -11.64 -11.02 11.11
N PHE A 37 -11.24 -12.26 11.00
CA PHE A 37 -12.14 -13.39 10.91
C PHE A 37 -11.84 -14.41 12.01
N ASP A 38 -12.88 -14.76 12.75
CA ASP A 38 -12.92 -15.88 13.68
C ASP A 38 -14.04 -16.84 13.31
N LYS A 39 -13.81 -18.15 13.42
CA LYS A 39 -14.80 -19.18 13.05
C LYS A 39 -16.08 -19.13 13.86
N LYS A 40 -16.05 -18.60 15.08
CA LYS A 40 -17.22 -18.54 15.97
C LYS A 40 -17.96 -17.20 15.84
N GLU A 41 -17.20 -16.10 15.73
CA GLU A 41 -17.75 -14.74 15.72
C GLU A 41 -17.93 -14.18 14.31
N GLY A 42 -17.32 -14.82 13.30
CA GLY A 42 -17.36 -14.36 11.91
C GLY A 42 -16.44 -13.16 11.67
N PHE A 43 -16.82 -12.30 10.75
CA PHE A 43 -16.06 -11.09 10.40
C PHE A 43 -16.32 -9.95 11.38
N GLN A 44 -15.26 -9.41 11.94
CA GLN A 44 -15.26 -8.21 12.79
C GLN A 44 -14.56 -7.11 12.00
N ARG A 45 -15.24 -5.99 11.73
CA ARG A 45 -14.74 -4.92 10.87
C ARG A 45 -14.92 -3.54 11.47
N GLN A 46 -13.88 -2.71 11.39
CA GLN A 46 -13.93 -1.27 11.71
C GLN A 46 -13.25 -0.44 10.63
N ILE A 47 -13.80 0.74 10.35
CA ILE A 47 -13.26 1.72 9.40
C ILE A 47 -13.34 3.11 10.05
N HIS A 48 -12.23 3.85 10.05
CA HIS A 48 -12.16 5.19 10.60
C HIS A 48 -11.64 6.22 9.60
N ASN A 49 -12.09 7.45 9.78
CA ASN A 49 -11.41 8.62 9.23
C ASN A 49 -10.17 8.91 10.09
N ILE A 50 -9.00 8.96 9.44
CA ILE A 50 -7.71 9.21 10.09
C ILE A 50 -7.08 10.55 9.68
N GLU A 51 -7.83 11.45 9.01
CA GLU A 51 -7.31 12.74 8.53
C GLU A 51 -6.76 13.62 9.65
N ASN A 52 -7.41 13.62 10.81
CA ASN A 52 -7.07 14.46 11.95
C ASN A 52 -6.51 13.71 13.16
N THR A 53 -6.42 12.39 13.07
CA THR A 53 -5.96 11.54 14.17
C THR A 53 -5.28 10.30 13.61
N PRO A 54 -4.06 9.95 14.07
CA PRO A 54 -3.34 8.79 13.58
C PRO A 54 -4.14 7.50 13.67
N PHE A 55 -3.89 6.56 12.74
CA PHE A 55 -4.50 5.23 12.71
C PHE A 55 -4.47 4.55 14.08
N ARG A 56 -3.28 4.48 14.70
CA ARG A 56 -3.08 3.84 16.02
C ARG A 56 -4.07 4.35 17.07
N THR A 57 -4.19 5.66 17.21
CA THR A 57 -5.08 6.28 18.21
C THR A 57 -6.56 5.98 17.96
N LYS A 58 -6.96 5.84 16.69
CA LYS A 58 -8.35 5.53 16.32
C LYS A 58 -8.71 4.08 16.62
N PHE A 59 -7.82 3.15 16.30
CA PHE A 59 -8.09 1.73 16.40
C PHE A 59 -7.70 1.09 17.75
N GLU A 60 -6.97 1.79 18.59
CA GLU A 60 -6.53 1.27 19.91
C GLU A 60 -7.70 0.81 20.79
N ARG A 61 -8.84 1.50 20.70
CA ARG A 61 -10.06 1.14 21.46
C ARG A 61 -10.76 -0.08 20.86
N ASP A 62 -10.79 -0.17 19.53
CA ASP A 62 -11.45 -1.26 18.84
C ASP A 62 -10.67 -2.58 18.97
N LEU A 63 -9.37 -2.48 19.26
CA LEU A 63 -8.48 -3.64 19.39
C LEU A 63 -8.95 -4.61 20.49
N ALA A 64 -9.64 -4.12 21.51
CA ALA A 64 -10.20 -4.95 22.57
C ALA A 64 -11.28 -5.93 22.08
N ASP A 65 -11.96 -5.57 20.99
CA ASP A 65 -13.07 -6.33 20.39
C ASP A 65 -12.62 -7.22 19.24
N PHE A 66 -11.40 -7.01 18.73
CA PHE A 66 -10.86 -7.81 17.62
C PHE A 66 -10.26 -9.12 18.10
N ARG A 67 -10.68 -10.21 17.47
CA ARG A 67 -10.11 -11.56 17.65
C ARG A 67 -10.13 -12.31 16.33
N GLY A 68 -9.13 -13.13 16.09
CA GLY A 68 -9.14 -13.99 14.91
C GLY A 68 -7.77 -14.53 14.52
N HIS A 69 -7.79 -15.59 13.73
CA HIS A 69 -6.60 -16.25 13.19
C HIS A 69 -6.24 -15.77 11.78
N ALA A 70 -7.06 -14.92 11.19
CA ALA A 70 -6.82 -14.30 9.89
C ALA A 70 -7.39 -12.88 9.88
N GLY A 71 -6.71 -11.96 9.21
CA GLY A 71 -7.16 -10.58 9.13
C GLY A 71 -6.48 -9.78 8.05
N LEU A 72 -7.13 -8.66 7.69
CA LEU A 72 -6.65 -7.64 6.75
C LEU A 72 -6.79 -6.26 7.36
N GLY A 73 -5.84 -5.40 7.03
CA GLY A 73 -5.94 -3.97 7.29
C GLY A 73 -5.43 -3.14 6.13
N CYS A 74 -5.90 -1.90 6.04
CA CYS A 74 -5.45 -0.98 5.01
C CYS A 74 -5.45 0.47 5.45
N ILE A 75 -4.58 1.24 4.83
CA ILE A 75 -4.58 2.70 4.82
C ILE A 75 -4.96 3.14 3.42
N SER A 76 -5.86 4.12 3.29
CA SER A 76 -6.34 4.61 1.99
C SER A 76 -6.47 6.13 1.98
N ASP A 77 -6.20 6.74 0.82
CA ASP A 77 -6.45 8.17 0.56
C ASP A 77 -7.79 8.41 -0.15
N SER A 78 -8.51 7.36 -0.51
CA SER A 78 -9.76 7.46 -1.24
C SER A 78 -10.93 6.88 -0.47
N ASP A 79 -11.16 5.62 -0.64
CA ASP A 79 -12.40 4.97 -0.27
C ASP A 79 -12.33 4.27 1.08
N PRO A 80 -13.44 4.22 1.82
CA PRO A 80 -13.54 3.38 3.00
C PRO A 80 -13.48 1.91 2.61
N GLN A 81 -12.58 1.19 3.27
CA GLN A 81 -12.34 -0.25 3.14
C GLN A 81 -11.67 -0.80 4.41
N PRO A 82 -11.70 -2.13 4.70
CA PRO A 82 -12.17 -3.25 3.88
C PRO A 82 -13.68 -3.26 3.65
N LEU A 83 -14.13 -3.81 2.50
CA LEU A 83 -15.54 -4.07 2.26
C LEU A 83 -15.87 -5.54 2.55
N LEU A 84 -17.03 -5.80 3.16
CA LEU A 84 -17.60 -7.14 3.27
C LEU A 84 -18.52 -7.35 2.09
N VAL A 85 -18.31 -8.42 1.35
CA VAL A 85 -19.05 -8.78 0.16
C VAL A 85 -19.66 -10.16 0.35
N ARG A 86 -20.98 -10.27 0.12
CA ARG A 86 -21.68 -11.56 0.03
C ARG A 86 -22.23 -11.72 -1.38
N SER A 87 -21.79 -12.76 -2.04
CA SER A 87 -22.21 -13.09 -3.40
C SER A 87 -22.36 -14.60 -3.57
N HIS A 88 -22.53 -15.06 -4.81
CA HIS A 88 -22.48 -16.49 -5.14
C HIS A 88 -21.10 -17.12 -4.91
N LEU A 89 -20.05 -16.30 -4.78
CA LEU A 89 -18.67 -16.72 -4.45
C LEU A 89 -18.44 -16.90 -2.93
N GLY A 90 -19.47 -16.73 -2.09
CA GLY A 90 -19.40 -16.80 -0.63
C GLY A 90 -19.38 -15.42 0.03
N LEU A 91 -19.02 -15.40 1.32
CA LEU A 91 -18.80 -14.19 2.09
C LEU A 91 -17.29 -13.95 2.22
N TYR A 92 -16.83 -12.75 1.83
CA TYR A 92 -15.43 -12.38 1.95
C TYR A 92 -15.25 -10.91 2.27
N ALA A 93 -14.09 -10.56 2.83
CA ALA A 93 -13.64 -9.18 2.95
C ALA A 93 -12.63 -8.86 1.85
N ILE A 94 -12.70 -7.65 1.27
CA ILE A 94 -11.78 -7.22 0.20
C ILE A 94 -11.13 -5.89 0.53
N VAL A 95 -9.83 -5.79 0.22
CA VAL A 95 -9.02 -4.58 0.22
C VAL A 95 -8.37 -4.41 -1.14
N THR A 96 -8.33 -3.18 -1.62
CA THR A 96 -7.67 -2.84 -2.88
C THR A 96 -6.75 -1.63 -2.74
N VAL A 97 -5.61 -1.68 -3.43
CA VAL A 97 -4.69 -0.54 -3.55
C VAL A 97 -4.30 -0.38 -5.01
N GLY A 98 -4.61 0.79 -5.57
CA GLY A 98 -4.32 1.06 -6.97
C GLY A 98 -5.07 2.26 -7.52
N ILE A 99 -5.12 2.35 -8.85
CA ILE A 99 -5.84 3.37 -9.62
C ILE A 99 -6.52 2.69 -10.79
N ILE A 100 -7.79 3.00 -11.01
CA ILE A 100 -8.58 2.59 -12.18
C ILE A 100 -8.80 3.83 -13.04
N ASN A 101 -8.24 3.86 -14.24
CA ASN A 101 -8.36 4.99 -15.16
C ASN A 101 -9.70 4.99 -15.92
N ASN A 102 -10.23 3.81 -16.21
CA ASN A 102 -11.49 3.62 -16.95
C ASN A 102 -12.71 3.37 -16.04
N THR A 103 -12.72 3.94 -14.83
CA THR A 103 -13.79 3.74 -13.83
C THR A 103 -15.18 4.02 -14.41
N ASP A 104 -15.38 5.16 -15.08
CA ASP A 104 -16.69 5.56 -15.60
C ASP A 104 -17.22 4.60 -16.67
N GLU A 105 -16.33 4.07 -17.51
CA GLU A 105 -16.65 3.07 -18.53
C GLU A 105 -17.08 1.75 -17.90
N LEU A 106 -16.29 1.25 -16.94
CA LEU A 106 -16.60 0.01 -16.23
C LEU A 106 -17.91 0.10 -15.45
N VAL A 107 -18.14 1.22 -14.75
CA VAL A 107 -19.41 1.49 -14.04
C VAL A 107 -20.59 1.50 -15.02
N LYS A 108 -20.47 2.20 -16.16
CA LYS A 108 -21.52 2.24 -17.18
C LYS A 108 -21.81 0.86 -17.75
N THR A 109 -20.80 0.09 -18.05
CA THR A 109 -20.94 -1.29 -18.56
C THR A 109 -21.64 -2.17 -17.52
N TYR A 110 -21.19 -2.15 -16.26
CA TYR A 110 -21.79 -2.93 -15.19
C TYR A 110 -23.26 -2.58 -14.96
N LEU A 111 -23.61 -1.29 -14.92
CA LEU A 111 -24.99 -0.83 -14.71
C LEU A 111 -25.90 -1.02 -15.94
N SER A 112 -25.36 -1.39 -17.12
CA SER A 112 -26.19 -1.70 -18.29
C SER A 112 -27.02 -2.98 -18.11
N ASP A 113 -26.57 -3.88 -17.24
CA ASP A 113 -27.32 -5.07 -16.86
C ASP A 113 -28.37 -4.75 -15.83
N LYS A 114 -29.61 -5.21 -16.06
CA LYS A 114 -30.73 -4.95 -15.15
C LYS A 114 -30.49 -5.57 -13.77
N GLY A 115 -30.73 -4.77 -12.72
CA GLY A 115 -30.61 -5.22 -11.33
C GLY A 115 -29.23 -5.00 -10.71
N GLN A 116 -28.25 -4.52 -11.48
CA GLN A 116 -26.94 -4.15 -10.95
C GLN A 116 -26.98 -2.78 -10.27
N GLN A 117 -26.29 -2.62 -9.15
CA GLN A 117 -26.22 -1.37 -8.39
C GLN A 117 -24.91 -1.29 -7.59
N PHE A 118 -24.54 -0.07 -7.22
CA PHE A 118 -23.49 0.20 -6.26
C PHE A 118 -24.06 0.80 -4.99
N LEU A 119 -23.62 0.33 -3.83
CA LEU A 119 -24.15 0.73 -2.53
C LEU A 119 -23.19 1.65 -1.76
N THR A 120 -21.88 1.58 -2.06
CA THR A 120 -20.87 2.36 -1.36
C THR A 120 -20.43 3.53 -2.23
N LEU A 121 -20.94 4.72 -1.94
CA LEU A 121 -20.57 5.92 -2.66
C LEU A 121 -19.74 6.86 -1.79
N SER A 122 -18.67 7.42 -2.36
CA SER A 122 -17.88 8.47 -1.76
C SER A 122 -18.08 9.78 -2.53
N SER A 123 -18.85 10.72 -1.95
CA SER A 123 -19.20 11.99 -2.60
C SER A 123 -19.85 11.81 -3.98
N GLY A 124 -20.74 10.83 -4.11
CA GLY A 124 -21.43 10.49 -5.36
C GLY A 124 -20.61 9.67 -6.36
N ARG A 125 -19.37 9.34 -6.05
CA ARG A 125 -18.53 8.44 -6.86
C ARG A 125 -18.61 7.03 -6.33
N VAL A 126 -18.58 6.05 -7.23
CA VAL A 126 -18.54 4.63 -6.89
C VAL A 126 -17.21 4.33 -6.18
N ASN A 127 -17.27 3.57 -5.09
CA ASN A 127 -16.10 3.07 -4.40
C ASN A 127 -15.35 2.09 -5.31
N VAL A 128 -14.06 2.34 -5.57
CA VAL A 128 -13.26 1.52 -6.50
C VAL A 128 -13.04 0.09 -5.98
N THR A 129 -13.09 -0.12 -4.67
CA THR A 129 -13.03 -1.47 -4.08
C THR A 129 -14.32 -2.24 -4.33
N GLU A 130 -15.49 -1.57 -4.27
CA GLU A 130 -16.78 -2.16 -4.63
C GLU A 130 -16.85 -2.48 -6.13
N LEU A 131 -16.38 -1.56 -6.98
CA LEU A 131 -16.27 -1.82 -8.42
C LEU A 131 -15.40 -3.04 -8.70
N THR A 132 -14.24 -3.15 -8.05
CA THR A 132 -13.36 -4.32 -8.21
C THR A 132 -14.05 -5.60 -7.75
N ALA A 133 -14.76 -5.58 -6.63
CA ALA A 133 -15.56 -6.73 -6.17
C ALA A 133 -16.69 -7.08 -7.15
N ALA A 134 -17.33 -6.07 -7.73
CA ALA A 134 -18.38 -6.28 -8.75
C ALA A 134 -17.82 -6.98 -10.00
N LEU A 135 -16.63 -6.58 -10.47
CA LEU A 135 -15.95 -7.24 -11.59
C LEU A 135 -15.57 -8.68 -11.26
N ILE A 136 -15.06 -8.94 -10.05
CA ILE A 136 -14.74 -10.29 -9.58
C ILE A 136 -16.00 -11.17 -9.56
N ASN A 137 -17.12 -10.64 -9.11
CA ASN A 137 -18.39 -11.37 -9.02
C ASN A 137 -19.07 -11.61 -10.38
N GLN A 138 -18.51 -11.20 -11.50
CA GLN A 138 -19.01 -11.59 -12.82
C GLN A 138 -18.58 -13.01 -13.22
N GLU A 139 -17.61 -13.60 -12.51
CA GLU A 139 -17.07 -14.92 -12.79
C GLU A 139 -17.51 -15.98 -11.76
N ASN A 140 -17.23 -17.26 -12.05
CA ASN A 140 -17.74 -18.38 -11.26
C ASN A 140 -16.88 -18.75 -10.03
N ASP A 141 -15.68 -18.20 -9.92
CA ASP A 141 -14.77 -18.39 -8.79
C ASP A 141 -13.88 -17.15 -8.59
N LEU A 142 -13.27 -17.03 -7.40
CA LEU A 142 -12.47 -15.86 -7.04
C LEU A 142 -11.24 -15.68 -7.93
N VAL A 143 -10.60 -16.76 -8.38
CA VAL A 143 -9.38 -16.67 -9.20
C VAL A 143 -9.71 -16.16 -10.59
N SER A 144 -10.70 -16.75 -11.24
CA SER A 144 -11.22 -16.29 -12.53
C SER A 144 -11.70 -14.84 -12.46
N GLY A 145 -12.40 -14.48 -11.37
CA GLY A 145 -12.86 -13.12 -11.14
C GLY A 145 -11.72 -12.11 -10.98
N ILE A 146 -10.68 -12.45 -10.23
CA ILE A 146 -9.50 -11.59 -10.09
C ILE A 146 -8.79 -11.42 -11.44
N LEU A 147 -8.64 -12.50 -12.22
CA LEU A 147 -8.03 -12.45 -13.55
C LEU A 147 -8.85 -11.59 -14.51
N HIS A 148 -10.19 -11.69 -14.47
CA HIS A 148 -11.09 -10.82 -15.22
C HIS A 148 -10.92 -9.35 -14.83
N ALA A 149 -10.95 -9.03 -13.53
CA ALA A 149 -10.71 -7.67 -13.04
C ALA A 149 -9.36 -7.11 -13.51
N GLN A 150 -8.29 -7.92 -13.46
CA GLN A 150 -6.95 -7.53 -13.96
C GLN A 150 -6.91 -7.30 -15.47
N GLU A 151 -7.79 -7.93 -16.23
CA GLU A 151 -7.87 -7.78 -17.69
C GLU A 151 -8.62 -6.52 -18.11
N VAL A 152 -9.75 -6.21 -17.46
CA VAL A 152 -10.63 -5.10 -17.86
C VAL A 152 -10.24 -3.76 -17.24
N ILE A 153 -9.50 -3.76 -16.12
CA ILE A 153 -9.03 -2.55 -15.46
C ILE A 153 -7.85 -1.93 -16.22
N ASP A 154 -8.08 -0.73 -16.79
CA ASP A 154 -6.98 0.12 -17.22
C ASP A 154 -6.40 0.85 -16.01
N GLY A 155 -5.19 0.46 -15.59
CA GLY A 155 -4.54 1.02 -14.42
C GLY A 155 -3.67 0.02 -13.68
N SER A 156 -3.72 0.09 -12.35
CA SER A 156 -3.10 -0.90 -11.47
C SER A 156 -4.03 -1.17 -10.29
N MET A 157 -4.27 -2.42 -9.97
CA MET A 157 -5.10 -2.79 -8.82
C MET A 157 -4.55 -4.05 -8.16
N THR A 158 -3.93 -3.85 -7.00
CA THR A 158 -3.58 -4.94 -6.08
C THR A 158 -4.82 -5.28 -5.26
N ILE A 159 -5.10 -6.57 -5.11
CA ILE A 159 -6.31 -7.08 -4.48
C ILE A 159 -5.93 -8.05 -3.37
N LEU A 160 -6.50 -7.85 -2.18
CA LEU A 160 -6.43 -8.80 -1.09
C LEU A 160 -7.84 -9.18 -0.66
N ILE A 161 -8.05 -10.49 -0.49
CA ILE A 161 -9.33 -11.06 -0.04
C ILE A 161 -9.07 -11.91 1.20
N LEU A 162 -9.92 -11.74 2.21
CA LEU A 162 -10.03 -12.64 3.36
C LEU A 162 -11.33 -13.42 3.24
N THR A 163 -11.23 -14.74 3.13
CA THR A 163 -12.39 -15.61 2.93
C THR A 163 -13.03 -16.05 4.24
N GLU A 164 -14.26 -16.58 4.18
CA GLU A 164 -14.97 -17.14 5.34
C GLU A 164 -14.37 -18.49 5.85
N GLU A 165 -13.38 -19.03 5.14
CA GLU A 165 -12.55 -20.15 5.61
C GLU A 165 -11.36 -19.67 6.46
N GLY A 166 -11.10 -18.36 6.52
CA GLY A 166 -9.96 -17.78 7.20
C GLY A 166 -8.67 -17.87 6.40
N GLU A 167 -8.76 -17.89 5.07
CA GLU A 167 -7.62 -17.86 4.16
C GLU A 167 -7.48 -16.47 3.54
N LEU A 168 -6.25 -16.08 3.19
CA LEU A 168 -5.96 -14.86 2.42
C LEU A 168 -5.72 -15.22 0.96
N ILE A 169 -6.30 -14.43 0.05
CA ILE A 169 -5.93 -14.43 -1.37
C ILE A 169 -5.30 -13.07 -1.67
N ALA A 170 -4.10 -13.09 -2.21
CA ALA A 170 -3.37 -11.89 -2.61
C ALA A 170 -3.07 -11.92 -4.09
N ALA A 171 -3.37 -10.83 -4.79
CA ALA A 171 -3.13 -10.69 -6.21
C ALA A 171 -2.39 -9.39 -6.51
N ARG A 172 -1.23 -9.50 -7.16
CA ARG A 172 -0.48 -8.36 -7.65
C ARG A 172 -1.10 -7.87 -8.97
N ASP A 173 -1.10 -6.56 -9.21
CA ASP A 173 -1.65 -5.99 -10.45
C ASP A 173 -0.98 -6.55 -11.71
N SER A 174 -1.67 -6.45 -12.85
CA SER A 174 -1.28 -7.09 -14.12
C SER A 174 0.12 -6.72 -14.61
N MET A 175 0.64 -5.54 -14.24
CA MET A 175 1.97 -5.05 -14.62
C MET A 175 2.98 -5.09 -13.47
N GLY A 176 2.59 -5.52 -12.27
CA GLY A 176 3.47 -5.54 -11.09
C GLY A 176 3.92 -4.15 -10.65
N ARG A 177 3.09 -3.11 -10.86
CA ARG A 177 3.44 -1.72 -10.50
C ARG A 177 3.64 -1.51 -9.02
N LEU A 178 2.82 -2.19 -8.22
CA LEU A 178 2.87 -2.15 -6.77
C LEU A 178 3.34 -3.49 -6.21
N PRO A 179 4.12 -3.50 -5.13
CA PRO A 179 4.62 -4.74 -4.54
C PRO A 179 3.53 -5.50 -3.77
N VAL A 180 3.68 -6.81 -3.72
CA VAL A 180 2.96 -7.69 -2.81
C VAL A 180 3.98 -8.68 -2.26
N LEU A 181 4.28 -8.54 -0.98
CA LEU A 181 5.34 -9.25 -0.29
C LEU A 181 4.74 -10.24 0.69
N ILE A 182 5.27 -11.46 0.73
CA ILE A 182 4.89 -12.48 1.72
C ILE A 182 6.02 -12.61 2.74
N GLY A 183 5.67 -12.43 4.01
CA GLY A 183 6.52 -12.75 5.15
C GLY A 183 6.07 -14.05 5.80
N GLN A 184 7.03 -14.76 6.39
CA GLN A 184 6.76 -16.02 7.10
C GLN A 184 7.31 -15.94 8.52
N ARG A 185 6.62 -16.61 9.43
CA ARG A 185 7.01 -16.86 10.82
C ARG A 185 6.68 -18.29 11.17
N GLU A 186 7.19 -18.81 12.28
CA GLU A 186 6.97 -20.21 12.71
C GLU A 186 5.48 -20.57 12.77
N ASP A 187 4.64 -19.64 13.22
CA ASP A 187 3.20 -19.83 13.46
C ASP A 187 2.29 -19.32 12.33
N GLY A 188 2.82 -18.78 11.23
CA GLY A 188 1.98 -18.28 10.15
C GLY A 188 2.67 -17.42 9.11
N TYR A 189 1.85 -16.79 8.30
CA TYR A 189 2.26 -15.97 7.16
C TYR A 189 1.59 -14.61 7.19
N CYS A 190 2.24 -13.62 6.58
CA CYS A 190 1.65 -12.32 6.33
C CYS A 190 1.81 -11.92 4.86
N VAL A 191 0.97 -10.99 4.42
CA VAL A 191 1.08 -10.29 3.15
C VAL A 191 1.13 -8.80 3.39
N SER A 192 2.05 -8.10 2.74
CA SER A 192 2.31 -6.69 3.01
C SER A 192 2.67 -5.92 1.74
N PHE A 193 2.40 -4.61 1.76
CA PHE A 193 2.90 -3.68 0.76
C PHE A 193 4.39 -3.37 0.96
N GLU A 194 4.87 -3.36 2.21
CA GLU A 194 6.25 -3.01 2.56
C GLU A 194 6.90 -4.05 3.45
N SER A 195 8.16 -4.42 3.14
CA SER A 195 8.88 -5.43 3.91
C SER A 195 9.21 -4.99 5.33
N PHE A 196 9.50 -3.70 5.56
CA PHE A 196 9.82 -3.24 6.91
C PHE A 196 8.67 -3.49 7.90
N ALA A 197 7.42 -3.43 7.45
CA ALA A 197 6.25 -3.58 8.30
C ALA A 197 6.23 -4.98 8.95
N TYR A 198 6.45 -6.02 8.17
CA TYR A 198 6.45 -7.38 8.71
C TYR A 198 7.76 -7.77 9.39
N HIS A 199 8.91 -7.17 9.01
CA HIS A 199 10.16 -7.35 9.75
C HIS A 199 10.05 -6.83 11.20
N LYS A 200 9.25 -5.77 11.45
CA LYS A 200 8.97 -5.24 12.78
C LYS A 200 8.01 -6.11 13.61
N LEU A 201 7.43 -7.12 12.99
CA LEU A 201 6.53 -8.11 13.59
C LEU A 201 7.16 -9.51 13.59
N ASP A 202 8.49 -9.58 13.46
CA ASP A 202 9.31 -10.79 13.49
C ASP A 202 9.03 -11.80 12.35
N TYR A 203 8.39 -11.36 11.25
CA TYR A 203 8.33 -12.16 10.04
C TYR A 203 9.61 -11.99 9.22
N GLN A 204 10.00 -13.05 8.52
CA GLN A 204 11.12 -13.08 7.59
C GLN A 204 10.62 -13.07 6.14
N ASP A 205 11.47 -12.62 5.21
CA ASP A 205 11.15 -12.63 3.78
C ASP A 205 10.89 -14.07 3.31
N ALA A 206 9.74 -14.31 2.68
CA ALA A 206 9.39 -15.60 2.11
C ALA A 206 9.26 -15.55 0.58
N TYR A 207 8.50 -14.59 0.06
CA TYR A 207 8.23 -14.49 -1.36
C TYR A 207 7.79 -13.08 -1.76
N GLU A 208 8.08 -12.66 -2.98
CA GLU A 208 7.53 -11.46 -3.62
C GLU A 208 6.79 -11.89 -4.88
N LEU A 209 5.49 -11.54 -4.97
CA LEU A 209 4.65 -11.92 -6.11
C LEU A 209 5.14 -11.23 -7.38
N GLY A 210 5.16 -11.98 -8.49
CA GLY A 210 5.35 -11.41 -9.82
C GLY A 210 4.11 -10.69 -10.35
N PRO A 211 4.20 -10.02 -11.52
CA PRO A 211 3.07 -9.35 -12.16
C PRO A 211 1.91 -10.32 -12.41
N ARG A 212 0.66 -9.90 -12.14
CA ARG A 212 -0.55 -10.70 -12.36
C ARG A 212 -0.67 -11.96 -11.48
N GLU A 213 0.31 -12.25 -10.67
CA GLU A 213 0.32 -13.46 -9.85
C GLU A 213 -0.75 -13.42 -8.76
N ILE A 214 -1.38 -14.58 -8.53
CA ILE A 214 -2.38 -14.79 -7.48
C ILE A 214 -1.90 -15.92 -6.58
N VAL A 215 -1.88 -15.65 -5.27
CA VAL A 215 -1.52 -16.65 -4.27
C VAL A 215 -2.59 -16.74 -3.19
N ARG A 216 -2.73 -17.93 -2.61
CA ARG A 216 -3.55 -18.20 -1.42
C ARG A 216 -2.63 -18.53 -0.24
N LEU A 217 -2.92 -17.95 0.92
CA LEU A 217 -2.17 -18.15 2.14
C LEU A 217 -3.09 -18.70 3.25
N ASN A 218 -2.55 -19.62 4.04
CA ASN A 218 -3.11 -20.03 5.32
C ASN A 218 -1.97 -20.16 6.35
N ALA A 219 -2.26 -20.55 7.59
CA ALA A 219 -1.25 -20.64 8.64
C ALA A 219 -0.12 -21.64 8.34
N LYS A 220 -0.32 -22.59 7.41
CA LYS A 220 0.64 -23.66 7.09
C LYS A 220 1.51 -23.37 5.87
N GLY A 221 1.14 -22.39 5.05
CA GLY A 221 1.87 -22.10 3.83
C GLY A 221 1.12 -21.19 2.87
N PHE A 222 1.73 -21.00 1.71
CA PHE A 222 1.08 -20.33 0.58
C PHE A 222 1.18 -21.18 -0.69
N GLN A 223 0.22 -20.99 -1.58
CA GLN A 223 0.12 -21.70 -2.86
C GLN A 223 -0.18 -20.71 -3.99
N THR A 224 0.58 -20.79 -5.08
CA THR A 224 0.28 -20.05 -6.31
C THR A 224 -0.98 -20.64 -6.97
N LEU A 225 -2.01 -19.80 -7.13
CA LEU A 225 -3.26 -20.13 -7.82
C LEU A 225 -3.22 -19.74 -9.31
N SER A 226 -2.51 -18.66 -9.63
CA SER A 226 -2.23 -18.23 -11.01
C SER A 226 -0.78 -17.75 -11.09
N PRO A 227 0.00 -18.23 -12.06
CA PRO A 227 1.42 -17.91 -12.15
C PRO A 227 1.65 -16.46 -12.60
N ALA A 228 2.86 -15.96 -12.30
CA ALA A 228 3.29 -14.62 -12.67
C ALA A 228 3.32 -14.41 -14.20
N GLY A 229 2.92 -13.22 -14.64
CA GLY A 229 3.10 -12.75 -16.01
C GLY A 229 4.56 -12.38 -16.30
N LYS A 230 4.86 -12.19 -17.59
CA LYS A 230 6.23 -11.94 -18.08
C LYS A 230 6.61 -10.45 -18.11
N GLN A 231 5.63 -9.54 -18.07
CA GLN A 231 5.86 -8.11 -18.21
C GLN A 231 5.74 -7.43 -16.86
N MET A 232 6.78 -6.68 -16.48
CA MET A 232 6.79 -5.87 -15.27
C MET A 232 7.04 -4.40 -15.62
N LYS A 233 6.27 -3.53 -14.98
CA LYS A 233 6.42 -2.06 -15.03
C LYS A 233 6.29 -1.50 -13.63
N ILE A 234 7.21 -1.87 -12.76
CA ILE A 234 7.20 -1.44 -11.37
C ILE A 234 7.29 0.08 -11.26
N CYS A 235 6.64 0.65 -10.26
CA CYS A 235 6.61 2.09 -10.02
C CYS A 235 7.93 2.54 -9.36
N ALA A 236 8.74 3.32 -10.08
CA ALA A 236 9.99 3.86 -9.55
C ALA A 236 9.82 4.77 -8.32
N PHE A 237 8.63 5.35 -8.11
CA PHE A 237 8.31 6.14 -6.93
C PHE A 237 8.38 5.36 -5.61
N LEU A 238 8.31 4.03 -5.64
CA LEU A 238 8.58 3.18 -4.48
C LEU A 238 9.91 3.52 -3.85
N TRP A 239 10.96 3.59 -4.65
CA TRP A 239 12.31 3.90 -4.17
C TRP A 239 12.56 5.41 -4.07
N THR A 240 12.22 6.16 -5.10
CA THR A 240 12.64 7.57 -5.18
C THR A 240 11.92 8.45 -4.18
N TYR A 241 10.72 8.09 -3.73
CA TYR A 241 9.93 9.02 -2.94
C TYR A 241 9.21 8.42 -1.74
N TYR A 242 8.29 7.46 -1.91
CA TYR A 242 7.36 7.14 -0.83
C TYR A 242 7.64 5.84 -0.07
N GLY A 243 8.46 4.95 -0.58
CA GLY A 243 8.83 3.73 0.15
C GLY A 243 9.55 4.04 1.46
N TYR A 244 9.30 3.24 2.48
CA TYR A 244 9.99 3.39 3.75
C TYR A 244 11.46 3.01 3.62
N PRO A 245 12.41 3.73 4.25
CA PRO A 245 13.85 3.52 4.06
C PRO A 245 14.33 2.08 4.23
N ASN A 246 13.77 1.36 5.21
CA ASN A 246 14.13 -0.03 5.49
C ASN A 246 13.46 -1.05 4.56
N SER A 247 12.55 -0.63 3.69
CA SER A 247 11.87 -1.55 2.77
C SER A 247 12.76 -1.97 1.62
N ASN A 248 12.56 -3.21 1.17
CA ASN A 248 13.11 -3.75 -0.06
C ASN A 248 11.97 -4.04 -1.04
N TYR A 249 12.20 -3.75 -2.32
CA TYR A 249 11.32 -4.13 -3.42
C TYR A 249 12.20 -4.69 -4.53
N GLU A 250 11.81 -5.83 -5.12
CA GLU A 250 12.59 -6.53 -6.15
C GLU A 250 14.07 -6.68 -5.76
N GLY A 251 14.33 -6.99 -4.50
CA GLY A 251 15.68 -7.15 -3.96
C GLY A 251 16.50 -5.86 -3.78
N VAL A 252 15.90 -4.68 -3.99
CA VAL A 252 16.60 -3.39 -3.90
C VAL A 252 16.09 -2.59 -2.71
N ASN A 253 16.99 -2.27 -1.76
CA ASN A 253 16.69 -1.45 -0.60
C ASN A 253 16.45 0.01 -0.98
N VAL A 254 15.44 0.62 -0.37
CA VAL A 254 15.00 2.00 -0.65
C VAL A 254 16.07 3.03 -0.31
N GLU A 255 16.64 2.98 0.88
CA GLU A 255 17.66 3.94 1.33
C GLU A 255 18.93 3.87 0.48
N LEU A 256 19.40 2.65 0.22
CA LEU A 256 20.58 2.43 -0.62
C LEU A 256 20.37 2.90 -2.06
N MET A 257 19.17 2.70 -2.62
CA MET A 257 18.86 3.19 -3.96
C MET A 257 18.89 4.71 -4.01
N ARG A 258 18.28 5.40 -3.04
CA ARG A 258 18.30 6.87 -2.96
C ARG A 258 19.73 7.41 -2.87
N TYR A 259 20.55 6.81 -2.02
CA TYR A 259 21.96 7.18 -1.92
C TYR A 259 22.72 6.99 -3.24
N ARG A 260 22.59 5.81 -3.86
CA ARG A 260 23.20 5.51 -5.16
C ARG A 260 22.74 6.46 -6.28
N ASN A 261 21.47 6.83 -6.27
CA ASN A 261 20.91 7.77 -7.24
C ASN A 261 21.59 9.14 -7.13
N GLY A 262 21.75 9.67 -5.92
CA GLY A 262 22.50 10.91 -5.68
C GLY A 262 23.97 10.81 -6.12
N ALA A 263 24.62 9.70 -5.85
CA ALA A 263 25.99 9.44 -6.28
C ALA A 263 26.14 9.42 -7.81
N ILE A 264 25.17 8.82 -8.51
CA ILE A 264 25.15 8.79 -9.98
C ILE A 264 24.95 10.20 -10.54
N MET A 265 24.03 10.99 -9.96
CA MET A 265 23.81 12.38 -10.38
C MET A 265 25.08 13.22 -10.30
N ALA A 266 25.83 13.14 -9.19
CA ALA A 266 27.09 13.86 -9.04
C ALA A 266 28.13 13.45 -10.07
N ARG A 267 28.26 12.17 -10.39
CA ARG A 267 29.17 11.68 -11.43
C ARG A 267 28.78 12.16 -12.83
N ASP A 268 27.50 12.05 -13.17
CA ASP A 268 26.98 12.50 -14.46
C ASP A 268 27.23 14.00 -14.68
N GLU A 269 27.06 14.83 -13.66
CA GLU A 269 27.33 16.27 -13.75
C GLU A 269 28.83 16.56 -13.92
N ALA A 270 29.68 15.84 -13.17
CA ALA A 270 31.13 15.98 -13.33
C ALA A 270 31.59 15.62 -14.76
N GLU A 271 31.01 14.59 -15.38
CA GLU A 271 31.31 14.17 -16.75
C GLU A 271 30.79 15.14 -17.83
N ARG A 272 29.67 15.82 -17.56
CA ARG A 272 28.99 16.71 -18.54
C ARG A 272 29.47 18.16 -18.53
N GLY A 273 30.27 18.57 -17.64
CA GLY A 273 30.76 19.95 -17.61
C GLY A 273 31.17 20.45 -16.23
N GLY A 274 31.19 19.55 -15.27
CA GLY A 274 31.58 19.83 -13.90
C GLY A 274 30.40 19.94 -12.93
N VAL A 275 30.71 19.72 -11.65
CA VAL A 275 29.76 19.90 -10.56
C VAL A 275 29.40 21.39 -10.45
N PRO A 276 28.11 21.74 -10.28
CA PRO A 276 27.70 23.13 -10.11
C PRO A 276 28.48 23.87 -9.02
N GLU A 277 28.76 25.15 -9.24
CA GLU A 277 29.41 26.00 -8.24
C GLU A 277 28.35 26.40 -7.18
N VAL A 278 28.29 25.60 -6.11
CA VAL A 278 27.37 25.80 -4.99
C VAL A 278 28.14 25.65 -3.66
N ASP A 279 27.66 26.33 -2.62
CA ASP A 279 28.29 26.30 -1.29
C ASP A 279 28.04 24.99 -0.56
N PHE A 280 26.83 24.41 -0.74
CA PHE A 280 26.47 23.16 -0.09
C PHE A 280 25.36 22.42 -0.84
N VAL A 281 25.17 21.15 -0.48
CA VAL A 281 24.08 20.28 -0.93
C VAL A 281 23.09 20.10 0.21
N ALA A 282 21.81 20.08 -0.10
CA ALA A 282 20.76 19.86 0.90
C ALA A 282 19.65 18.95 0.37
N GLY A 283 19.16 18.07 1.26
CA GLY A 283 18.01 17.21 0.98
C GLY A 283 16.72 17.76 1.56
N VAL A 284 15.64 17.71 0.77
CA VAL A 284 14.31 17.98 1.32
C VAL A 284 13.87 16.77 2.13
N PRO A 285 13.56 16.92 3.45
CA PRO A 285 13.21 15.79 4.31
C PRO A 285 11.86 15.13 3.91
N ASP A 286 11.68 13.81 4.12
CA ASP A 286 12.76 12.89 4.53
C ASP A 286 13.41 12.21 3.31
N SER A 287 12.63 11.95 2.23
CA SER A 287 13.06 11.15 1.08
C SER A 287 14.22 11.75 0.26
N GLY A 288 14.36 13.07 0.27
CA GLY A 288 15.45 13.77 -0.43
C GLY A 288 16.80 13.69 0.29
N VAL A 289 16.82 13.36 1.59
CA VAL A 289 18.07 13.38 2.38
C VAL A 289 19.08 12.35 1.90
N PRO A 290 18.77 11.07 1.72
CA PRO A 290 19.77 10.11 1.23
C PRO A 290 20.25 10.38 -0.20
N HIS A 291 19.40 10.95 -1.07
CA HIS A 291 19.85 11.44 -2.39
C HIS A 291 20.93 12.54 -2.22
N ALA A 292 20.67 13.52 -1.36
CA ALA A 292 21.62 14.60 -1.08
C ALA A 292 22.91 14.08 -0.45
N MET A 293 22.86 13.09 0.44
CA MET A 293 24.03 12.45 1.03
C MET A 293 24.89 11.78 -0.04
N GLY A 294 24.27 11.01 -0.94
CA GLY A 294 24.98 10.37 -2.05
C GLY A 294 25.63 11.39 -2.98
N TYR A 295 24.91 12.46 -3.32
CA TYR A 295 25.42 13.54 -4.14
C TYR A 295 26.59 14.29 -3.47
N ALA A 296 26.43 14.71 -2.21
CA ALA A 296 27.45 15.43 -1.46
C ALA A 296 28.76 14.63 -1.36
N ASN A 297 28.66 13.34 -1.00
CA ASN A 297 29.81 12.46 -0.85
C ASN A 297 30.59 12.26 -2.15
N HIS A 298 29.94 12.30 -3.31
CA HIS A 298 30.60 12.09 -4.61
C HIS A 298 31.01 13.39 -5.32
N SER A 299 30.34 14.51 -5.04
CA SER A 299 30.71 15.82 -5.57
C SER A 299 31.80 16.54 -4.75
N GLY A 300 32.06 16.08 -3.53
CA GLY A 300 32.95 16.77 -2.58
C GLY A 300 32.37 18.03 -1.97
N LYS A 301 31.10 18.36 -2.22
CA LYS A 301 30.43 19.52 -1.65
C LYS A 301 29.91 19.20 -0.24
N PRO A 302 29.97 20.15 0.71
CA PRO A 302 29.48 19.91 2.07
C PRO A 302 27.98 19.68 2.10
N LEU A 303 27.50 18.78 2.96
CA LEU A 303 26.09 18.55 3.22
C LEU A 303 25.60 19.54 4.29
N ALA A 304 24.51 20.25 4.03
CA ALA A 304 23.84 21.12 4.98
C ALA A 304 22.39 20.68 5.22
N ARG A 305 21.81 21.13 6.35
CA ARG A 305 20.44 20.82 6.71
C ARG A 305 19.58 22.09 6.87
N PRO A 306 19.23 22.77 5.79
CA PRO A 306 18.40 23.97 5.85
C PRO A 306 16.91 23.68 6.02
N PHE A 307 16.52 22.41 5.99
CA PHE A 307 15.12 21.98 6.10
C PHE A 307 14.93 20.98 7.21
N VAL A 308 13.78 21.03 7.85
CA VAL A 308 13.36 20.12 8.91
C VAL A 308 11.91 19.66 8.66
N LYS A 309 11.61 18.41 9.00
CA LYS A 309 10.24 17.92 9.04
C LYS A 309 9.53 18.55 10.24
N TYR A 310 8.50 19.35 9.98
CA TYR A 310 7.68 19.91 11.03
C TYR A 310 6.52 18.96 11.34
N THR A 311 6.69 18.17 12.39
CA THR A 311 5.76 17.10 12.76
C THR A 311 4.33 17.53 13.11
N PRO A 312 4.06 18.72 13.71
CA PRO A 312 2.69 19.16 13.97
C PRO A 312 1.88 19.49 12.71
N THR A 313 2.55 19.76 11.57
CA THR A 313 1.84 19.94 10.30
C THR A 313 1.79 18.65 9.52
N TRP A 314 0.64 18.02 9.52
CA TRP A 314 0.40 16.76 8.84
C TRP A 314 0.46 16.82 7.31
N PRO A 315 -0.06 17.86 6.61
CA PRO A 315 -0.02 17.83 5.14
C PRO A 315 1.39 17.99 4.61
N ARG A 316 1.70 17.22 3.57
CA ARG A 316 2.86 17.47 2.71
C ARG A 316 2.75 18.89 2.16
N SER A 317 3.87 19.66 2.12
CA SER A 317 3.83 21.08 1.80
C SER A 317 3.27 21.43 0.41
N PHE A 318 3.24 20.49 -0.51
CA PHE A 318 2.72 20.65 -1.86
C PHE A 318 1.24 20.27 -2.04
N MET A 319 0.61 19.63 -1.03
CA MET A 319 -0.77 19.13 -1.13
C MET A 319 -1.86 20.21 -1.04
N PRO A 320 -1.73 21.27 -0.24
CA PRO A 320 -2.77 22.29 -0.19
C PRO A 320 -3.01 22.92 -1.57
N GLU A 321 -4.27 23.09 -1.97
CA GLU A 321 -4.62 23.70 -3.26
C GLU A 321 -4.26 25.19 -3.31
N ASP A 322 -4.37 25.89 -2.17
CA ASP A 322 -4.05 27.30 -2.06
C ASP A 322 -2.54 27.55 -1.96
N GLN A 323 -2.02 28.46 -2.79
CA GLN A 323 -0.60 28.80 -2.84
C GLN A 323 -0.09 29.46 -1.56
N GLN A 324 -0.91 30.28 -0.90
CA GLN A 324 -0.50 30.96 0.33
C GLN A 324 -0.34 29.95 1.47
N VAL A 325 -1.24 28.95 1.54
CA VAL A 325 -1.14 27.86 2.50
C VAL A 325 0.11 27.03 2.23
N ARG A 326 0.41 26.65 0.97
CA ARG A 326 1.66 25.96 0.62
C ARG A 326 2.89 26.73 1.07
N SER A 327 2.92 28.04 0.81
CA SER A 327 4.04 28.91 1.17
C SER A 327 4.22 29.01 2.68
N ARG A 328 3.14 29.09 3.46
CA ARG A 328 3.21 29.11 4.93
C ARG A 328 3.76 27.79 5.47
N VAL A 329 3.24 26.67 4.99
CA VAL A 329 3.71 25.33 5.41
C VAL A 329 5.19 25.13 5.04
N ALA A 330 5.62 25.60 3.88
CA ALA A 330 7.03 25.52 3.49
C ALA A 330 7.96 26.35 4.39
N ARG A 331 7.56 27.58 4.75
CA ARG A 331 8.34 28.44 5.66
C ARG A 331 8.56 27.83 7.03
N MET A 332 7.58 27.09 7.57
CA MET A 332 7.67 26.42 8.86
C MET A 332 8.72 25.30 8.87
N LYS A 333 9.17 24.85 7.70
CA LYS A 333 10.15 23.76 7.54
C LYS A 333 11.56 24.26 7.21
N GLN A 334 11.76 25.56 7.16
CA GLN A 334 13.08 26.20 6.94
C GLN A 334 13.76 26.45 8.30
N ILE A 335 15.08 26.28 8.32
CA ILE A 335 15.96 26.62 9.45
C ILE A 335 16.63 27.94 9.16
#